data_66001ab5f1e42f724f5b551a304549a6
#
_entry.id   66001ab5f1e42f724f5b551a304549a6
#
_cell.length_a   1.000
_cell.length_b   1.000
_cell.length_c   1.000
_cell.angle_alpha   90.00
_cell.angle_beta   90.00
_cell.angle_gamma   90.00
#
_symmetry.space_group_name_H-M   'P 1'
#
loop_
_entity.id
_entity.type
_entity.pdbx_description
1 polymer ?
#
loop_
_entity_poly.entity_id
_entity_poly.type
_entity_poly.pdbx_seq_one_letter_code
_entity_poly.pdbx_strand_id
1 'polypeptide(L)'
;NFSFGAGEVIHFKIFYNVIGLYVDAGSASFTVENMKINNKPVYHITGLGNSNPSYDWIFKVRDKYETFIDTSNLKPLKFLRHVEEGGFRKDESVVFNHAENTATSTKGTYKIPNCIQDVLSSIYYARNINFSNYKVGDKIPMTMFLDDEVHDIYIRYMGKEVVKTRYGRYNAIKFKPMLIKGTIFEGGELMSVWVSDDSNHIPLRIESPITVGSVKVDMMGFQNLRYPLQSRISGR
;
A
#
# COMPACT_ATOMS: atom_id res chain seq x y z
N ASN A 1 -4.71 14.41 -13.71
CA ASN A 1 -5.44 14.28 -12.44
C ASN A 1 -5.13 12.91 -11.84
N PHE A 2 -4.73 12.88 -10.56
CA PHE A 2 -4.45 11.63 -9.83
C PHE A 2 -5.73 11.04 -9.23
N SER A 3 -5.70 9.76 -8.87
CA SER A 3 -6.81 9.01 -8.26
C SER A 3 -7.09 9.37 -6.80
N PHE A 4 -6.30 10.25 -6.19
CA PHE A 4 -6.39 10.66 -4.79
C PHE A 4 -6.08 12.16 -4.64
N GLY A 5 -6.30 12.70 -3.45
CA GLY A 5 -5.96 14.08 -3.10
C GLY A 5 -5.81 14.28 -1.60
N ALA A 6 -5.38 15.47 -1.22
CA ALA A 6 -5.25 15.83 0.20
C ALA A 6 -6.60 15.78 0.92
N GLY A 7 -6.56 15.34 2.16
CA GLY A 7 -7.72 15.09 3.02
C GLY A 7 -8.29 13.68 2.89
N GLU A 8 -7.81 12.86 1.93
CA GLU A 8 -8.24 11.47 1.82
C GLU A 8 -7.83 10.68 3.07
N VAL A 9 -8.77 9.93 3.62
CA VAL A 9 -8.53 8.95 4.68
C VAL A 9 -9.21 7.65 4.29
N ILE A 10 -8.51 6.52 4.42
CA ILE A 10 -9.06 5.19 4.19
C ILE A 10 -8.77 4.34 5.43
N HIS A 11 -9.81 3.72 5.97
CA HIS A 11 -9.73 2.85 7.14
C HIS A 11 -9.92 1.39 6.74
N PHE A 12 -9.12 0.53 7.34
CA PHE A 12 -9.14 -0.91 7.10
C PHE A 12 -9.29 -1.68 8.39
N LYS A 13 -9.97 -2.82 8.29
CA LYS A 13 -10.03 -3.85 9.33
C LYS A 13 -9.21 -5.04 8.91
N ILE A 14 -8.38 -5.53 9.83
CA ILE A 14 -7.49 -6.67 9.59
C ILE A 14 -8.05 -7.88 10.31
N PHE A 15 -8.22 -8.97 9.56
CA PHE A 15 -8.65 -10.26 10.06
C PHE A 15 -7.53 -11.27 9.90
N TYR A 16 -7.29 -12.05 10.93
CA TYR A 16 -6.37 -13.18 10.88
C TYR A 16 -7.18 -14.48 10.80
N ASN A 17 -6.78 -15.35 9.90
CA ASN A 17 -7.39 -16.66 9.70
C ASN A 17 -6.58 -17.73 10.43
N VAL A 18 -7.18 -18.34 11.42
CA VAL A 18 -6.65 -19.50 12.12
C VAL A 18 -7.63 -20.65 11.91
N ILE A 19 -7.21 -21.70 11.20
CA ILE A 19 -7.98 -22.94 10.99
C ILE A 19 -9.42 -22.63 10.51
N GLY A 20 -9.57 -21.71 9.54
CA GLY A 20 -10.87 -21.35 8.97
C GLY A 20 -11.69 -20.32 9.76
N LEU A 21 -11.23 -19.89 10.93
CA LEU A 21 -11.86 -18.83 11.72
C LEU A 21 -11.16 -17.50 11.50
N TYR A 22 -11.91 -16.49 11.07
CA TYR A 22 -11.43 -15.12 10.94
C TYR A 22 -11.68 -14.34 12.23
N VAL A 23 -10.59 -13.99 12.91
CA VAL A 23 -10.63 -13.15 14.12
C VAL A 23 -10.21 -11.71 13.79
N ASP A 24 -10.79 -10.76 14.51
CA ASP A 24 -10.41 -9.34 14.42
C ASP A 24 -9.00 -9.17 14.98
N ALA A 25 -8.02 -9.02 14.09
CA ALA A 25 -6.61 -8.99 14.45
C ALA A 25 -6.07 -7.56 14.61
N GLY A 26 -6.72 -6.56 14.01
CA GLY A 26 -6.22 -5.21 14.06
C GLY A 26 -6.88 -4.25 13.07
N SER A 27 -6.23 -3.12 12.88
CA SER A 27 -6.67 -2.06 11.97
C SER A 27 -5.50 -1.44 11.24
N ALA A 28 -5.79 -0.84 10.09
CA ALA A 28 -4.85 0.00 9.37
C ALA A 28 -5.56 1.25 8.84
N SER A 29 -4.78 2.28 8.53
CA SER A 29 -5.30 3.47 7.85
C SER A 29 -4.26 4.06 6.92
N PHE A 30 -4.76 4.69 5.84
CA PHE A 30 -3.98 5.57 5.00
C PHE A 30 -4.55 6.98 5.07
N THR A 31 -3.67 7.98 5.20
CA THR A 31 -4.04 9.40 5.18
C THR A 31 -3.18 10.16 4.18
N VAL A 32 -3.76 11.17 3.52
CA VAL A 32 -3.07 12.04 2.57
C VAL A 32 -3.23 13.49 3.01
N GLU A 33 -2.12 14.18 3.24
CA GLU A 33 -2.10 15.59 3.64
C GLU A 33 -1.29 16.43 2.66
N ASN A 34 -1.64 17.70 2.50
CA ASN A 34 -0.79 18.67 1.81
C ASN A 34 0.32 19.15 2.73
N MET A 35 1.55 19.14 2.24
CA MET A 35 2.71 19.67 2.94
C MET A 35 3.65 20.40 1.97
N LYS A 36 4.68 21.06 2.49
CA LYS A 36 5.77 21.62 1.69
C LYS A 36 7.11 21.14 2.23
N ILE A 37 7.99 20.72 1.35
CA ILE A 37 9.41 20.47 1.63
C ILE A 37 10.22 21.45 0.79
N ASN A 38 11.03 22.31 1.42
CA ASN A 38 11.83 23.34 0.73
C ASN A 38 10.98 24.18 -0.25
N ASN A 39 9.80 24.66 0.19
CA ASN A 39 8.80 25.38 -0.60
C ASN A 39 8.16 24.60 -1.76
N LYS A 40 8.50 23.34 -1.97
CA LYS A 40 7.92 22.47 -2.98
C LYS A 40 6.67 21.78 -2.41
N PRO A 41 5.49 21.85 -3.09
CA PRO A 41 4.29 21.18 -2.63
C PRO A 41 4.46 19.67 -2.74
N VAL A 42 4.09 18.95 -1.68
CA VAL A 42 4.13 17.49 -1.60
C VAL A 42 2.85 16.97 -1.00
N TYR A 43 2.47 15.74 -1.37
CA TYR A 43 1.56 14.94 -0.56
C TYR A 43 2.38 14.21 0.51
N HIS A 44 2.05 14.42 1.77
CA HIS A 44 2.50 13.59 2.88
C HIS A 44 1.49 12.48 3.08
N ILE A 45 1.90 11.26 2.86
CA ILE A 45 1.05 10.08 2.97
C ILE A 45 1.54 9.27 4.16
N THR A 46 0.62 8.93 5.05
CA THR A 46 0.90 8.11 6.23
C THR A 46 0.10 6.82 6.17
N GLY A 47 0.77 5.70 6.33
CA GLY A 47 0.19 4.37 6.54
C GLY A 47 0.43 3.92 7.97
N LEU A 48 -0.63 3.56 8.69
CA LEU A 48 -0.56 3.01 10.04
C LEU A 48 -1.10 1.59 10.04
N GLY A 49 -0.45 0.69 10.78
CA GLY A 49 -0.90 -0.67 11.02
C GLY A 49 -0.75 -1.04 12.50
N ASN A 50 -1.85 -1.48 13.12
CA ASN A 50 -1.84 -1.84 14.53
C ASN A 50 -2.58 -3.15 14.78
N SER A 51 -1.95 -4.06 15.53
CA SER A 51 -2.65 -5.21 16.08
C SER A 51 -3.68 -4.77 17.13
N ASN A 52 -4.73 -5.58 17.29
CA ASN A 52 -5.68 -5.40 18.38
C ASN A 52 -4.96 -5.68 19.71
N PRO A 53 -5.04 -4.76 20.71
CA PRO A 53 -4.38 -4.93 21.99
C PRO A 53 -4.66 -6.26 22.70
N SER A 54 -5.84 -6.85 22.47
CA SER A 54 -6.20 -8.17 23.03
C SER A 54 -5.33 -9.32 22.53
N TYR A 55 -4.60 -9.13 21.42
CA TYR A 55 -3.72 -10.14 20.81
C TYR A 55 -2.24 -9.74 20.82
N ASP A 56 -1.89 -8.59 21.39
CA ASP A 56 -0.50 -8.10 21.45
C ASP A 56 0.46 -9.08 22.17
N TRP A 57 -0.06 -9.87 23.07
CA TRP A 57 0.69 -10.91 23.78
C TRP A 57 1.10 -12.09 22.88
N ILE A 58 0.42 -12.30 21.75
CA ILE A 58 0.77 -13.32 20.73
C ILE A 58 1.74 -12.71 19.72
N PHE A 59 1.35 -11.59 19.10
CA PHE A 59 2.14 -10.91 18.06
C PHE A 59 1.73 -9.44 17.98
N LYS A 60 2.54 -8.58 18.59
CA LYS A 60 2.29 -7.13 18.57
C LYS A 60 2.76 -6.52 17.25
N VAL A 61 1.92 -5.70 16.63
CA VAL A 61 2.25 -4.89 15.46
C VAL A 61 1.96 -3.43 15.75
N ARG A 62 2.95 -2.57 15.51
CA ARG A 62 2.85 -1.11 15.55
C ARG A 62 3.72 -0.57 14.43
N ASP A 63 3.12 -0.42 13.27
CA ASP A 63 3.84 0.00 12.07
C ASP A 63 3.38 1.38 11.63
N LYS A 64 4.35 2.22 11.28
CA LYS A 64 4.13 3.50 10.67
C LYS A 64 5.03 3.66 9.45
N TYR A 65 4.42 3.92 8.32
CA TYR A 65 5.08 4.26 7.07
C TYR A 65 4.70 5.67 6.66
N GLU A 66 5.64 6.46 6.20
CA GLU A 66 5.40 7.82 5.72
C GLU A 66 6.16 8.04 4.41
N THR A 67 5.49 8.61 3.41
CA THR A 67 6.14 9.04 2.19
C THR A 67 5.75 10.47 1.85
N PHE A 68 6.70 11.21 1.30
CA PHE A 68 6.51 12.57 0.83
C PHE A 68 6.72 12.58 -0.67
N ILE A 69 5.64 12.70 -1.44
CA ILE A 69 5.67 12.61 -2.90
C ILE A 69 5.39 13.95 -3.54
N ASP A 70 6.08 14.23 -4.63
CA ASP A 70 5.88 15.42 -5.44
C ASP A 70 4.45 15.42 -6.03
N THR A 71 3.70 16.51 -5.80
CA THR A 71 2.31 16.62 -6.28
C THR A 71 2.18 16.71 -7.79
N SER A 72 3.26 16.91 -8.54
CA SER A 72 3.23 17.03 -10.00
C SER A 72 3.47 15.71 -10.74
N ASN A 73 4.26 14.79 -10.17
CA ASN A 73 4.73 13.60 -10.88
C ASN A 73 4.73 12.32 -10.04
N LEU A 74 4.29 12.37 -8.77
CA LEU A 74 4.22 11.27 -7.81
C LEU A 74 5.59 10.62 -7.48
N LYS A 75 6.70 11.30 -7.72
CA LYS A 75 8.02 10.81 -7.32
C LYS A 75 8.23 11.01 -5.82
N PRO A 76 8.70 9.99 -5.08
CA PRO A 76 9.00 10.15 -3.67
C PRO A 76 10.21 11.06 -3.47
N LEU A 77 10.15 11.96 -2.50
CA LEU A 77 11.25 12.82 -2.08
C LEU A 77 11.85 12.34 -0.75
N LYS A 78 11.03 11.75 0.10
CA LYS A 78 11.45 11.21 1.40
C LYS A 78 10.55 10.06 1.79
N PHE A 79 11.12 9.05 2.41
CA PHE A 79 10.43 7.92 3.00
C PHE A 79 10.89 7.69 4.43
N LEU A 80 9.96 7.40 5.33
CA LEU A 80 10.20 7.04 6.72
C LEU A 80 9.46 5.76 7.03
N ARG A 81 10.09 4.88 7.79
CA ARG A 81 9.48 3.63 8.25
C ARG A 81 9.86 3.38 9.71
N HIS A 82 8.85 3.16 10.52
CA HIS A 82 8.98 2.62 11.87
C HIS A 82 8.16 1.34 11.95
N VAL A 83 8.82 0.22 12.22
CA VAL A 83 8.20 -1.12 12.29
C VAL A 83 8.48 -1.73 13.65
N GLU A 84 7.40 -2.23 14.27
CA GLU A 84 7.46 -3.06 15.48
C GLU A 84 6.56 -4.29 15.27
N GLU A 85 7.17 -5.44 14.97
CA GLU A 85 6.49 -6.68 14.61
C GLU A 85 7.02 -7.85 15.42
N GLY A 86 6.26 -8.35 16.41
CA GLY A 86 6.62 -9.52 17.19
C GLY A 86 7.98 -9.45 17.89
N GLY A 87 8.41 -8.25 18.30
CA GLY A 87 9.73 -8.01 18.90
C GLY A 87 10.80 -7.53 17.90
N PHE A 88 10.59 -7.68 16.60
CA PHE A 88 11.43 -7.05 15.57
C PHE A 88 11.16 -5.55 15.54
N ARG A 89 12.21 -4.74 15.47
CA ARG A 89 12.11 -3.28 15.36
C ARG A 89 13.02 -2.76 14.28
N LYS A 90 12.51 -1.84 13.48
CA LYS A 90 13.30 -1.17 12.44
C LYS A 90 12.84 0.26 12.23
N ASP A 91 13.81 1.17 12.24
CA ASP A 91 13.65 2.55 11.80
C ASP A 91 14.45 2.76 10.53
N GLU A 92 13.83 3.41 9.54
CA GLU A 92 14.47 3.73 8.28
C GLU A 92 14.07 5.13 7.83
N SER A 93 15.04 5.87 7.30
CA SER A 93 14.84 7.17 6.69
C SER A 93 15.62 7.22 5.38
N VAL A 94 14.92 7.51 4.28
CA VAL A 94 15.50 7.60 2.94
C VAL A 94 15.15 8.95 2.33
N VAL A 95 16.12 9.63 1.75
CA VAL A 95 15.92 10.85 0.94
C VAL A 95 16.26 10.55 -0.51
N PHE A 96 15.36 10.89 -1.42
CA PHE A 96 15.53 10.66 -2.85
C PHE A 96 15.94 11.95 -3.56
N ASN A 97 17.04 11.90 -4.31
CA ASN A 97 17.49 12.97 -5.19
C ASN A 97 17.36 12.51 -6.66
N HIS A 98 16.26 12.92 -7.28
CA HIS A 98 15.96 12.53 -8.67
C HIS A 98 16.82 13.26 -9.71
N ALA A 99 17.45 14.39 -9.37
CA ALA A 99 18.38 15.08 -10.27
C ALA A 99 19.70 14.31 -10.40
N GLU A 100 20.15 13.69 -9.32
CA GLU A 100 21.39 12.91 -9.27
C GLU A 100 21.16 11.40 -9.40
N ASN A 101 19.87 10.98 -9.45
CA ASN A 101 19.47 9.57 -9.42
C ASN A 101 20.09 8.82 -8.23
N THR A 102 19.88 9.36 -7.02
CA THR A 102 20.38 8.77 -5.78
C THR A 102 19.31 8.68 -4.70
N ALA A 103 19.42 7.66 -3.87
CA ALA A 103 18.72 7.53 -2.59
C ALA A 103 19.76 7.50 -1.47
N THR A 104 19.54 8.30 -0.43
CA THR A 104 20.45 8.38 0.73
C THR A 104 19.70 7.91 1.97
N SER A 105 20.20 6.87 2.61
CA SER A 105 19.77 6.38 3.92
C SER A 105 20.81 6.68 5.00
N THR A 106 20.57 6.24 6.22
CA THR A 106 21.55 6.30 7.32
C THR A 106 22.80 5.45 7.08
N LYS A 107 22.74 4.49 6.16
CA LYS A 107 23.84 3.57 5.85
C LYS A 107 24.70 4.02 4.65
N GLY A 108 24.16 4.87 3.78
CA GLY A 108 24.90 5.32 2.60
C GLY A 108 24.04 5.94 1.51
N THR A 109 24.70 6.21 0.38
CA THR A 109 24.06 6.74 -0.83
C THR A 109 24.14 5.70 -1.95
N TYR A 110 23.00 5.44 -2.58
CA TYR A 110 22.81 4.39 -3.56
C TYR A 110 22.32 4.97 -4.89
N LYS A 111 22.75 4.42 -6.00
CA LYS A 111 22.21 4.76 -7.33
C LYS A 111 20.82 4.16 -7.49
N ILE A 112 19.90 4.95 -8.04
CA ILE A 112 18.51 4.55 -8.29
C ILE A 112 18.08 4.92 -9.72
N PRO A 113 17.15 4.17 -10.32
CA PRO A 113 16.52 4.57 -11.58
C PRO A 113 15.57 5.75 -11.39
N ASN A 114 15.30 6.45 -12.48
CA ASN A 114 14.48 7.68 -12.46
C ASN A 114 13.02 7.46 -12.01
N CYS A 115 12.49 6.24 -12.16
CA CYS A 115 11.10 5.88 -11.82
C CYS A 115 10.96 5.15 -10.49
N ILE A 116 11.95 5.28 -9.60
CA ILE A 116 11.96 4.61 -8.29
C ILE A 116 10.76 5.02 -7.43
N GLN A 117 10.23 4.06 -6.69
CA GLN A 117 9.22 4.26 -5.66
C GLN A 117 9.76 3.75 -4.31
N ASP A 118 9.18 4.20 -3.20
CA ASP A 118 9.23 3.50 -1.91
C ASP A 118 8.00 2.59 -1.73
N VAL A 119 7.91 1.90 -0.60
CA VAL A 119 6.81 0.97 -0.31
C VAL A 119 5.45 1.66 -0.40
N LEU A 120 5.29 2.81 0.25
CA LEU A 120 3.99 3.49 0.33
C LEU A 120 3.68 4.27 -0.95
N SER A 121 4.69 4.94 -1.55
CA SER A 121 4.50 5.63 -2.82
C SER A 121 4.16 4.66 -3.95
N SER A 122 4.66 3.41 -3.92
CA SER A 122 4.32 2.39 -4.91
C SER A 122 2.82 2.05 -4.91
N ILE A 123 2.18 2.03 -3.74
CA ILE A 123 0.73 1.80 -3.61
C ILE A 123 -0.05 2.94 -4.28
N TYR A 124 0.33 4.19 -4.00
CA TYR A 124 -0.31 5.36 -4.58
C TYR A 124 -0.03 5.54 -6.07
N TYR A 125 1.16 5.14 -6.52
CA TYR A 125 1.47 5.05 -7.95
C TYR A 125 0.59 4.02 -8.66
N ALA A 126 0.44 2.82 -8.08
CA ALA A 126 -0.39 1.76 -8.63
C ALA A 126 -1.87 2.17 -8.79
N ARG A 127 -2.40 3.01 -7.90
CA ARG A 127 -3.76 3.57 -8.02
C ARG A 127 -3.95 4.46 -9.25
N ASN A 128 -2.88 4.93 -9.88
CA ASN A 128 -2.93 5.78 -11.08
C ASN A 128 -2.68 5.00 -12.39
N ILE A 129 -2.52 3.68 -12.32
CA ILE A 129 -2.36 2.84 -13.49
C ILE A 129 -3.69 2.75 -14.26
N ASN A 130 -3.63 2.98 -15.57
CA ASN A 130 -4.77 2.71 -16.44
C ASN A 130 -4.81 1.23 -16.82
N PHE A 131 -5.55 0.44 -16.04
CA PHE A 131 -5.67 -1.00 -16.24
C PHE A 131 -6.36 -1.40 -17.56
N SER A 132 -7.06 -0.49 -18.23
CA SER A 132 -7.67 -0.79 -19.54
C SER A 132 -6.64 -1.06 -20.65
N ASN A 133 -5.38 -0.68 -20.44
CA ASN A 133 -4.28 -0.92 -21.37
C ASN A 133 -3.69 -2.33 -21.25
N TYR A 134 -4.17 -3.16 -20.30
CA TYR A 134 -3.57 -4.44 -19.98
C TYR A 134 -4.56 -5.59 -20.16
N LYS A 135 -4.03 -6.77 -20.50
CA LYS A 135 -4.76 -8.04 -20.56
C LYS A 135 -4.50 -8.85 -19.28
N VAL A 136 -5.43 -9.73 -18.95
CA VAL A 136 -5.28 -10.65 -17.82
C VAL A 136 -3.98 -11.45 -17.97
N GLY A 137 -3.16 -11.44 -16.93
CA GLY A 137 -1.85 -12.07 -16.88
C GLY A 137 -0.66 -11.14 -17.16
N ASP A 138 -0.91 -9.94 -17.71
CA ASP A 138 0.17 -8.99 -17.98
C ASP A 138 0.85 -8.54 -16.68
N LYS A 139 2.17 -8.40 -16.74
CA LYS A 139 3.00 -7.84 -15.67
C LYS A 139 3.25 -6.36 -15.92
N ILE A 140 2.92 -5.54 -14.95
CA ILE A 140 3.15 -4.09 -14.98
C ILE A 140 4.38 -3.82 -14.13
N PRO A 141 5.54 -3.52 -14.74
CA PRO A 141 6.80 -3.38 -14.01
C PRO A 141 6.81 -2.11 -13.15
N MET A 142 7.47 -2.20 -12.01
CA MET A 142 7.74 -1.11 -11.10
C MET A 142 9.12 -1.32 -10.47
N THR A 143 9.76 -0.24 -10.01
CA THR A 143 11.03 -0.33 -9.30
C THR A 143 10.88 0.30 -7.92
N MET A 144 11.32 -0.39 -6.89
CA MET A 144 11.19 0.05 -5.50
C MET A 144 12.54 0.07 -4.79
N PHE A 145 12.76 1.09 -3.96
CA PHE A 145 13.88 1.16 -3.04
C PHE A 145 13.42 0.75 -1.64
N LEU A 146 14.01 -0.29 -1.11
CA LEU A 146 13.71 -0.82 0.23
C LEU A 146 14.95 -1.49 0.82
N ASP A 147 15.22 -1.27 2.11
CA ASP A 147 16.32 -1.90 2.83
C ASP A 147 17.71 -1.67 2.19
N ASP A 148 17.92 -0.44 1.67
CA ASP A 148 19.15 0.00 0.98
C ASP A 148 19.41 -0.70 -0.37
N GLU A 149 18.39 -1.30 -0.96
CA GLU A 149 18.48 -2.00 -2.25
C GLU A 149 17.40 -1.52 -3.23
N VAL A 150 17.73 -1.63 -4.51
CA VAL A 150 16.78 -1.41 -5.61
C VAL A 150 16.20 -2.77 -6.01
N HIS A 151 14.87 -2.87 -5.98
CA HIS A 151 14.15 -4.08 -6.32
C HIS A 151 13.29 -3.85 -7.55
N ASP A 152 13.48 -4.68 -8.57
CA ASP A 152 12.55 -4.76 -9.70
C ASP A 152 11.38 -5.63 -9.30
N ILE A 153 10.21 -5.02 -9.20
CA ILE A 153 8.95 -5.64 -8.84
C ILE A 153 7.93 -5.47 -9.96
N TYR A 154 6.78 -6.08 -9.85
CA TYR A 154 5.66 -5.88 -10.76
C TYR A 154 4.35 -6.14 -10.05
N ILE A 155 3.27 -5.68 -10.63
CA ILE A 155 1.94 -6.15 -10.33
C ILE A 155 1.42 -6.96 -11.52
N ARG A 156 0.82 -8.13 -11.27
CA ARG A 156 0.17 -8.93 -12.31
C ARG A 156 -1.31 -8.59 -12.34
N TYR A 157 -1.78 -8.09 -13.48
CA TYR A 157 -3.20 -7.81 -13.68
C TYR A 157 -4.01 -9.11 -13.80
N MET A 158 -5.05 -9.25 -12.99
CA MET A 158 -5.87 -10.46 -12.92
C MET A 158 -7.31 -10.25 -13.47
N GLY A 159 -7.62 -9.05 -14.00
CA GLY A 159 -8.93 -8.72 -14.55
C GLY A 159 -9.85 -8.04 -13.55
N LYS A 160 -11.14 -8.02 -13.90
CA LYS A 160 -12.19 -7.39 -13.10
C LYS A 160 -13.14 -8.44 -12.57
N GLU A 161 -13.58 -8.26 -11.33
CA GLU A 161 -14.57 -9.13 -10.71
C GLU A 161 -15.35 -8.39 -9.61
N VAL A 162 -16.44 -8.99 -9.14
CA VAL A 162 -17.16 -8.46 -7.97
C VAL A 162 -16.51 -8.99 -6.71
N VAL A 163 -16.04 -8.11 -5.84
CA VAL A 163 -15.54 -8.47 -4.51
C VAL A 163 -16.62 -8.22 -3.45
N LYS A 164 -16.86 -9.22 -2.58
CA LYS A 164 -17.73 -9.09 -1.41
C LYS A 164 -16.87 -9.01 -0.17
N THR A 165 -16.88 -7.85 0.49
CA THR A 165 -16.22 -7.60 1.77
C THR A 165 -17.22 -7.68 2.93
N ARG A 166 -16.76 -7.56 4.15
CA ARG A 166 -17.65 -7.41 5.33
C ARG A 166 -18.49 -6.12 5.27
N TYR A 167 -18.00 -5.10 4.57
CA TYR A 167 -18.55 -3.74 4.55
C TYR A 167 -19.27 -3.38 3.25
N GLY A 168 -19.34 -4.29 2.30
CA GLY A 168 -20.07 -4.06 1.06
C GLY A 168 -19.66 -4.97 -0.10
N ARG A 169 -20.33 -4.76 -1.23
CA ARG A 169 -20.02 -5.39 -2.52
C ARG A 169 -19.57 -4.33 -3.49
N TYR A 170 -18.54 -4.65 -4.28
CA TYR A 170 -17.92 -3.68 -5.17
C TYR A 170 -17.51 -4.32 -6.50
N ASN A 171 -17.66 -3.59 -7.59
CA ASN A 171 -16.93 -3.88 -8.82
C ASN A 171 -15.46 -3.56 -8.55
N ALA A 172 -14.57 -4.50 -8.83
CA ALA A 172 -13.17 -4.38 -8.47
C ALA A 172 -12.24 -4.82 -9.60
N ILE A 173 -11.08 -4.21 -9.61
CA ILE A 173 -9.91 -4.65 -10.37
C ILE A 173 -9.06 -5.49 -9.42
N LYS A 174 -8.71 -6.71 -9.85
CA LYS A 174 -7.84 -7.61 -9.10
C LYS A 174 -6.44 -7.62 -9.69
N PHE A 175 -5.45 -7.62 -8.83
CA PHE A 175 -4.06 -7.84 -9.21
C PHE A 175 -3.28 -8.56 -8.12
N LYS A 176 -2.11 -9.11 -8.50
CA LYS A 176 -1.16 -9.74 -7.59
C LYS A 176 0.15 -8.97 -7.63
N PRO A 177 0.55 -8.30 -6.53
CA PRO A 177 1.86 -7.69 -6.44
C PRO A 177 2.93 -8.75 -6.25
N MET A 178 4.09 -8.56 -6.87
CA MET A 178 5.33 -9.26 -6.51
C MET A 178 5.86 -8.65 -5.23
N LEU A 179 5.82 -9.42 -4.14
CA LEU A 179 6.28 -8.96 -2.82
C LEU A 179 7.75 -9.29 -2.62
N ILE A 180 8.44 -8.40 -1.93
CA ILE A 180 9.75 -8.66 -1.33
C ILE A 180 9.52 -9.40 -0.02
N LYS A 181 10.35 -10.42 0.27
CA LYS A 181 10.26 -11.17 1.52
C LYS A 181 10.52 -10.24 2.73
N GLY A 182 9.64 -10.30 3.72
CA GLY A 182 9.71 -9.53 4.96
C GLY A 182 9.46 -10.40 6.19
N THR A 183 9.19 -9.76 7.33
CA THR A 183 8.90 -10.42 8.62
C THR A 183 7.58 -11.17 8.61
N ILE A 184 6.56 -10.61 7.97
CA ILE A 184 5.20 -11.16 7.93
C ILE A 184 4.95 -11.91 6.62
N PHE A 185 5.42 -11.37 5.49
CA PHE A 185 5.15 -11.90 4.15
C PHE A 185 6.31 -12.71 3.61
N GLU A 186 6.01 -13.87 3.01
CA GLU A 186 7.02 -14.77 2.44
C GLU A 186 7.63 -14.29 1.11
N GLY A 187 7.06 -13.24 0.51
CA GLY A 187 7.45 -12.77 -0.82
C GLY A 187 6.71 -13.48 -1.96
N GLY A 188 7.05 -13.12 -3.20
CA GLY A 188 6.41 -13.69 -4.40
C GLY A 188 5.00 -13.13 -4.67
N GLU A 189 4.21 -13.82 -5.50
CA GLU A 189 2.86 -13.40 -5.94
C GLU A 189 1.74 -14.03 -5.08
N LEU A 190 1.96 -14.22 -3.80
CA LEU A 190 0.99 -14.88 -2.93
C LEU A 190 -0.16 -13.97 -2.50
N MET A 191 0.08 -12.66 -2.47
CA MET A 191 -0.94 -11.66 -2.12
C MET A 191 -1.89 -11.43 -3.29
N SER A 192 -3.16 -11.25 -2.98
CA SER A 192 -4.17 -10.73 -3.90
C SER A 192 -4.72 -9.41 -3.39
N VAL A 193 -4.84 -8.45 -4.28
CA VAL A 193 -5.35 -7.10 -3.98
C VAL A 193 -6.51 -6.80 -4.91
N TRP A 194 -7.59 -6.26 -4.36
CA TRP A 194 -8.74 -5.74 -5.07
C TRP A 194 -8.85 -4.25 -4.81
N VAL A 195 -8.85 -3.46 -5.89
CA VAL A 195 -9.11 -2.03 -5.82
C VAL A 195 -10.44 -1.70 -6.50
N SER A 196 -11.04 -0.57 -6.15
CA SER A 196 -12.30 -0.12 -6.75
C SER A 196 -12.16 0.07 -8.27
N ASP A 197 -13.12 -0.45 -9.05
CA ASP A 197 -13.18 -0.23 -10.50
C ASP A 197 -13.87 1.12 -10.79
N ASP A 198 -13.21 2.18 -10.36
CA ASP A 198 -13.60 3.58 -10.58
C ASP A 198 -12.37 4.49 -10.55
N SER A 199 -12.55 5.79 -10.67
CA SER A 199 -11.43 6.75 -10.75
C SER A 199 -10.58 6.86 -9.46
N ASN A 200 -10.99 6.29 -8.34
CA ASN A 200 -10.24 6.34 -7.09
C ASN A 200 -9.25 5.18 -6.95
N HIS A 201 -9.54 4.00 -7.51
CA HIS A 201 -8.77 2.77 -7.34
C HIS A 201 -8.37 2.53 -5.87
N ILE A 202 -9.31 2.75 -4.92
CA ILE A 202 -9.01 2.52 -3.50
C ILE A 202 -8.90 1.02 -3.20
N PRO A 203 -7.96 0.60 -2.32
CA PRO A 203 -7.92 -0.77 -1.87
C PRO A 203 -9.22 -1.16 -1.16
N LEU A 204 -9.88 -2.20 -1.63
CA LEU A 204 -11.14 -2.73 -1.08
C LEU A 204 -10.89 -3.96 -0.23
N ARG A 205 -10.00 -4.83 -0.70
CA ARG A 205 -9.60 -6.07 -0.04
C ARG A 205 -8.16 -6.43 -0.36
N ILE A 206 -7.47 -6.96 0.62
CA ILE A 206 -6.18 -7.61 0.48
C ILE A 206 -6.28 -8.97 1.15
N GLU A 207 -5.80 -10.01 0.50
CA GLU A 207 -5.67 -11.36 1.07
C GLU A 207 -4.24 -11.85 0.82
N SER A 208 -3.60 -12.33 1.88
CA SER A 208 -2.25 -12.89 1.78
C SER A 208 -2.07 -14.03 2.75
N PRO A 209 -1.49 -15.17 2.33
CA PRO A 209 -0.90 -16.08 3.29
C PRO A 209 0.27 -15.37 3.98
N ILE A 210 0.49 -15.73 5.21
CA ILE A 210 1.63 -15.33 6.02
C ILE A 210 2.30 -16.58 6.55
N THR A 211 3.44 -16.47 7.24
CA THR A 211 4.22 -17.61 7.75
C THR A 211 3.37 -18.64 8.52
N VAL A 212 2.35 -18.17 9.24
CA VAL A 212 1.37 -19.06 9.89
C VAL A 212 -0.03 -18.51 9.61
N GLY A 213 -0.84 -19.24 8.84
CA GLY A 213 -2.22 -18.84 8.50
C GLY A 213 -2.30 -17.84 7.35
N SER A 214 -3.26 -16.94 7.41
CA SER A 214 -3.45 -15.89 6.41
C SER A 214 -4.07 -14.62 7.02
N VAL A 215 -3.84 -13.49 6.36
CA VAL A 215 -4.49 -12.23 6.70
C VAL A 215 -5.45 -11.81 5.60
N LYS A 216 -6.56 -11.20 6.02
CA LYS A 216 -7.52 -10.52 5.16
C LYS A 216 -7.70 -9.11 5.68
N VAL A 217 -7.57 -8.14 4.79
CA VAL A 217 -7.77 -6.72 5.09
C VAL A 217 -8.95 -6.24 4.27
N ASP A 218 -9.98 -5.73 4.91
CA ASP A 218 -11.15 -5.16 4.26
C ASP A 218 -11.23 -3.65 4.51
N MET A 219 -11.50 -2.88 3.47
CA MET A 219 -11.82 -1.47 3.58
C MET A 219 -13.10 -1.32 4.39
N MET A 220 -12.99 -0.63 5.52
CA MET A 220 -14.08 -0.40 6.49
C MET A 220 -14.81 0.92 6.23
N GLY A 221 -14.08 1.95 5.81
CA GLY A 221 -14.61 3.27 5.55
C GLY A 221 -13.58 4.21 4.94
N PHE A 222 -14.05 5.36 4.49
CA PHE A 222 -13.21 6.37 3.88
C PHE A 222 -13.79 7.77 4.11
N GLN A 223 -12.93 8.78 3.92
CA GLN A 223 -13.31 10.20 3.93
C GLN A 223 -12.62 10.91 2.77
N ASN A 224 -13.27 11.93 2.22
CA ASN A 224 -12.71 12.87 1.26
C ASN A 224 -12.05 12.20 0.03
N LEU A 225 -12.65 11.13 -0.50
CA LEU A 225 -12.21 10.59 -1.79
C LEU A 225 -12.28 11.69 -2.86
N ARG A 226 -11.33 11.68 -3.77
CA ARG A 226 -11.28 12.68 -4.85
C ARG A 226 -12.46 12.58 -5.80
N TYR A 227 -12.97 11.37 -6.05
CA TYR A 227 -14.11 11.11 -6.91
C TYR A 227 -15.19 10.33 -6.14
N PRO A 228 -16.46 10.36 -6.57
CA PRO A 228 -17.49 9.48 -6.02
C PRO A 228 -17.10 8.02 -6.13
N LEU A 229 -17.39 7.21 -5.11
CA LEU A 229 -17.15 5.75 -5.13
C LEU A 229 -18.25 5.06 -5.95
N GLN A 230 -18.05 5.00 -7.27
CA GLN A 230 -19.02 4.45 -8.23
C GLN A 230 -18.99 2.92 -8.29
N SER A 231 -17.91 2.29 -7.81
CA SER A 231 -17.74 0.85 -7.82
C SER A 231 -18.65 0.12 -6.82
N ARG A 232 -19.24 0.82 -5.84
CA ARG A 232 -20.09 0.22 -4.83
C ARG A 232 -21.41 -0.27 -5.43
N ILE A 233 -21.70 -1.56 -5.25
CA ILE A 233 -22.94 -2.18 -5.69
C ILE A 233 -23.98 -2.01 -4.59
N SER A 234 -25.05 -1.25 -4.88
CA SER A 234 -26.18 -1.11 -3.96
C SER A 234 -26.81 -2.49 -3.76
N GLY A 235 -26.85 -2.97 -2.55
CA GLY A 235 -27.59 -4.19 -2.22
C GLY A 235 -29.12 -3.94 -2.27
N ARG A 236 -29.86 -4.84 -2.90
CA ARG A 236 -31.23 -5.09 -2.51
C ARG A 236 -31.22 -6.04 -1.33
#